data_65f24ed97aaa8872c650eb06765a4839
#
_entry.id   65f24ed97aaa8872c650eb06765a4839
#
_cell.length_a   1.000
_cell.length_b   1.000
_cell.length_c   1.000
_cell.angle_alpha   90.00
_cell.angle_beta   90.00
_cell.angle_gamma   90.00
#
_symmetry.space_group_name_H-M   'P 1'
#
loop_
_entity.id
_entity.type
_entity.pdbx_description
1 polymer ?
#
loop_
_entity_poly.entity_id
_entity_poly.type
_entity_poly.pdbx_seq_one_letter_code
_entity_poly.pdbx_strand_id
1 'polypeptide(L)'
;MEKKGGEGKEKVANGDGGPTAGTNKRMRAAAAAGLAAAAVKARLLADAEEREVVRLASAAAAALSARIEAKVKALDDLERALDGERAAAEAARDAAFAERRAMAVARVEGATPSVPQ
;
A
#
# COMPACT_ATOMS: atom_id res chain seq x y z
N MET A 1 -92.81 -41.96 7.02
CA MET A 1 -92.44 -40.65 7.38
C MET A 1 -91.10 -40.68 8.12
N GLU A 2 -90.01 -40.51 7.42
CA GLU A 2 -88.79 -40.07 8.01
C GLU A 2 -87.85 -39.61 6.93
N LYS A 3 -87.49 -38.38 7.02
CA LYS A 3 -86.45 -37.76 6.21
C LYS A 3 -85.10 -38.17 6.71
N LYS A 4 -84.32 -38.83 5.93
CA LYS A 4 -82.95 -39.09 6.19
C LYS A 4 -82.14 -38.06 5.39
N GLY A 5 -81.62 -37.06 6.10
CA GLY A 5 -80.67 -36.10 5.57
C GLY A 5 -79.40 -36.80 5.19
N GLY A 6 -79.04 -36.70 3.95
CA GLY A 6 -77.70 -37.09 3.51
C GLY A 6 -76.67 -36.01 3.86
N GLU A 7 -75.86 -36.28 4.83
CA GLU A 7 -74.64 -35.52 5.04
C GLU A 7 -73.67 -35.84 3.92
N GLY A 8 -73.54 -34.89 3.04
CA GLY A 8 -72.47 -34.84 2.08
C GLY A 8 -71.19 -34.54 2.83
N LYS A 9 -70.39 -35.54 3.08
CA LYS A 9 -68.99 -35.36 3.46
C LYS A 9 -68.26 -34.83 2.27
N GLU A 10 -68.08 -33.52 2.26
CA GLU A 10 -67.12 -32.87 1.39
C GLU A 10 -65.74 -33.36 1.81
N LYS A 11 -65.23 -34.31 1.06
CA LYS A 11 -63.85 -34.73 1.12
C LYS A 11 -63.03 -33.54 0.58
N VAL A 12 -62.51 -32.72 1.48
CA VAL A 12 -61.46 -31.78 1.13
C VAL A 12 -60.28 -32.66 0.72
N ALA A 13 -60.10 -32.82 -0.56
CA ALA A 13 -58.89 -33.42 -1.10
C ALA A 13 -57.75 -32.45 -0.76
N ASN A 14 -56.96 -32.79 0.24
CA ASN A 14 -55.68 -32.20 0.46
C ASN A 14 -54.83 -32.55 -0.78
N GLY A 15 -54.88 -31.65 -1.75
CA GLY A 15 -54.19 -31.81 -3.02
C GLY A 15 -52.72 -31.54 -2.86
N ASP A 16 -52.02 -32.53 -2.35
CA ASP A 16 -50.54 -32.58 -2.34
C ASP A 16 -49.98 -32.99 -3.73
N GLY A 17 -50.80 -32.96 -4.73
CA GLY A 17 -50.47 -33.36 -6.10
C GLY A 17 -51.17 -32.55 -7.21
N GLY A 18 -51.83 -31.39 -6.89
CA GLY A 18 -52.47 -30.55 -7.87
C GLY A 18 -51.49 -29.74 -8.72
N PRO A 19 -51.93 -29.18 -9.91
CA PRO A 19 -51.07 -28.38 -10.79
C PRO A 19 -50.43 -27.19 -10.11
N THR A 20 -51.05 -26.57 -9.09
CA THR A 20 -50.55 -25.47 -8.27
C THR A 20 -49.42 -25.89 -7.34
N ALA A 21 -49.47 -27.10 -6.74
CA ALA A 21 -48.39 -27.60 -5.88
C ALA A 21 -47.11 -27.91 -6.69
N GLY A 22 -47.25 -28.47 -7.88
CA GLY A 22 -46.17 -28.67 -8.83
C GLY A 22 -45.54 -27.39 -9.31
N THR A 23 -46.36 -26.35 -9.59
CA THR A 23 -45.93 -25.03 -9.98
C THR A 23 -45.15 -24.35 -8.83
N ASN A 24 -45.68 -24.39 -7.61
CA ASN A 24 -44.99 -23.86 -6.42
C ASN A 24 -43.65 -24.56 -6.16
N LYS A 25 -43.57 -25.85 -6.34
CA LYS A 25 -42.32 -26.62 -6.20
C LYS A 25 -41.29 -26.17 -7.26
N ARG A 26 -41.71 -26.00 -8.50
CA ARG A 26 -40.84 -25.50 -9.58
C ARG A 26 -40.38 -24.07 -9.33
N MET A 27 -41.27 -23.22 -8.86
CA MET A 27 -40.91 -21.82 -8.50
C MET A 27 -39.90 -21.79 -7.36
N ARG A 28 -40.05 -22.59 -6.31
CA ARG A 28 -39.10 -22.71 -5.21
C ARG A 28 -37.75 -23.24 -5.69
N ALA A 29 -37.75 -24.25 -6.53
CA ALA A 29 -36.53 -24.81 -7.11
C ALA A 29 -35.80 -23.75 -7.98
N ALA A 30 -36.56 -23.01 -8.81
CA ALA A 30 -35.99 -21.94 -9.63
C ALA A 30 -35.42 -20.80 -8.77
N ALA A 31 -36.16 -20.41 -7.72
CA ALA A 31 -35.68 -19.37 -6.78
C ALA A 31 -34.42 -19.85 -6.03
N ALA A 32 -34.38 -21.08 -5.58
CA ALA A 32 -33.20 -21.66 -4.93
C ALA A 32 -31.99 -21.71 -5.87
N ALA A 33 -32.20 -22.12 -7.12
CA ALA A 33 -31.16 -22.12 -8.14
C ALA A 33 -30.66 -20.69 -8.46
N GLY A 34 -31.57 -19.73 -8.54
CA GLY A 34 -31.23 -18.33 -8.73
C GLY A 34 -30.40 -17.76 -7.58
N LEU A 35 -30.80 -18.03 -6.33
CA LEU A 35 -30.05 -17.62 -5.15
C LEU A 35 -28.69 -18.27 -5.07
N ALA A 36 -28.60 -19.56 -5.40
CA ALA A 36 -27.30 -20.26 -5.44
C ALA A 36 -26.37 -19.67 -6.49
N ALA A 37 -26.88 -19.39 -7.69
CA ALA A 37 -26.11 -18.74 -8.75
C ALA A 37 -25.66 -17.33 -8.35
N ALA A 38 -26.53 -16.55 -7.71
CA ALA A 38 -26.20 -15.22 -7.20
C ALA A 38 -25.12 -15.28 -6.10
N ALA A 39 -25.23 -16.26 -5.20
CA ALA A 39 -24.23 -16.47 -4.14
C ALA A 39 -22.85 -16.85 -4.71
N VAL A 40 -22.82 -17.72 -5.72
CA VAL A 40 -21.55 -18.07 -6.41
C VAL A 40 -20.96 -16.84 -7.09
N LYS A 41 -21.78 -16.06 -7.81
CA LYS A 41 -21.33 -14.83 -8.47
C LYS A 41 -20.80 -13.80 -7.48
N ALA A 42 -21.50 -13.59 -6.35
CA ALA A 42 -21.08 -12.68 -5.30
C ALA A 42 -19.73 -13.13 -4.70
N ARG A 43 -19.53 -14.42 -4.51
CA ARG A 43 -18.27 -14.98 -4.01
C ARG A 43 -17.11 -14.76 -4.98
N LEU A 44 -17.33 -15.04 -6.26
CA LEU A 44 -16.33 -14.80 -7.29
C LEU A 44 -15.94 -13.30 -7.39
N LEU A 45 -16.93 -12.42 -7.22
CA LEU A 45 -16.68 -10.97 -7.22
C LEU A 45 -15.88 -10.57 -5.98
N ALA A 46 -16.25 -11.05 -4.79
CA ALA A 46 -15.52 -10.78 -3.55
C ALA A 46 -14.08 -11.27 -3.63
N ASP A 47 -13.85 -12.49 -4.14
CA ASP A 47 -12.50 -13.03 -4.34
C ASP A 47 -11.69 -12.21 -5.35
N ALA A 48 -12.33 -11.65 -6.37
CA ALA A 48 -11.67 -10.78 -7.34
C ALA A 48 -11.29 -9.43 -6.71
N GLU A 49 -12.18 -8.83 -5.95
CA GLU A 49 -11.93 -7.59 -5.22
C GLU A 49 -10.82 -7.75 -4.17
N GLU A 50 -10.82 -8.86 -3.43
CA GLU A 50 -9.78 -9.17 -2.46
C GLU A 50 -8.39 -9.29 -3.11
N ARG A 51 -8.30 -9.99 -4.23
CA ARG A 51 -7.06 -10.05 -5.02
C ARG A 51 -6.59 -8.69 -5.50
N GLU A 52 -7.52 -7.85 -5.93
CA GLU A 52 -7.20 -6.49 -6.38
C GLU A 52 -6.70 -5.62 -5.22
N VAL A 53 -7.32 -5.71 -4.05
CA VAL A 53 -6.86 -5.01 -2.83
C VAL A 53 -5.44 -5.44 -2.45
N VAL A 54 -5.16 -6.75 -2.45
CA VAL A 54 -3.83 -7.28 -2.17
C VAL A 54 -2.81 -6.78 -3.21
N ARG A 55 -3.17 -6.77 -4.48
CA ARG A 55 -2.33 -6.25 -5.57
C ARG A 55 -2.00 -4.77 -5.37
N LEU A 56 -3.02 -3.97 -5.07
CA LEU A 56 -2.84 -2.53 -4.83
C LEU A 56 -2.02 -2.25 -3.57
N ALA A 57 -2.26 -2.98 -2.49
CA ALA A 57 -1.48 -2.85 -1.25
C ALA A 57 0.00 -3.21 -1.48
N SER A 58 0.27 -4.28 -2.23
CA SER A 58 1.64 -4.67 -2.59
C SER A 58 2.32 -3.62 -3.45
N ALA A 59 1.61 -3.06 -4.44
CA ALA A 59 2.14 -1.99 -5.29
C ALA A 59 2.43 -0.72 -4.48
N ALA A 60 1.54 -0.35 -3.56
CA ALA A 60 1.75 0.80 -2.68
C ALA A 60 2.95 0.59 -1.75
N ALA A 61 3.10 -0.59 -1.16
CA ALA A 61 4.26 -0.93 -0.33
C ALA A 61 5.57 -0.86 -1.12
N ALA A 62 5.60 -1.41 -2.35
CA ALA A 62 6.76 -1.32 -3.23
C ALA A 62 7.12 0.13 -3.59
N ALA A 63 6.12 0.97 -3.89
CA ALA A 63 6.33 2.38 -4.18
C ALA A 63 6.89 3.15 -2.97
N LEU A 64 6.40 2.85 -1.76
CA LEU A 64 6.92 3.44 -0.53
C LEU A 64 8.37 3.01 -0.25
N SER A 65 8.69 1.73 -0.43
CA SER A 65 10.07 1.22 -0.31
C SER A 65 11.02 1.92 -1.27
N ALA A 66 10.65 2.01 -2.55
CA ALA A 66 11.46 2.70 -3.54
C ALA A 66 11.67 4.18 -3.19
N ARG A 67 10.64 4.86 -2.65
CA ARG A 67 10.75 6.23 -2.19
C ARG A 67 11.70 6.38 -1.00
N ILE A 68 11.67 5.44 -0.07
CA ILE A 68 12.58 5.43 1.08
C ILE A 68 14.01 5.21 0.61
N GLU A 69 14.25 4.22 -0.26
CA GLU A 69 15.57 3.95 -0.83
C GLU A 69 16.14 5.16 -1.56
N ALA A 70 15.32 5.86 -2.36
CA ALA A 70 15.75 7.08 -3.04
C ALA A 70 16.14 8.19 -2.06
N LYS A 71 15.40 8.34 -0.93
CA LYS A 71 15.74 9.32 0.11
C LYS A 71 17.00 8.95 0.86
N VAL A 72 17.20 7.68 1.19
CA VAL A 72 18.44 7.21 1.84
C VAL A 72 19.63 7.48 0.93
N LYS A 73 19.53 7.15 -0.34
CA LYS A 73 20.58 7.46 -1.31
C LYS A 73 20.88 8.96 -1.41
N ALA A 74 19.85 9.81 -1.41
CA ALA A 74 20.04 11.25 -1.42
C ALA A 74 20.74 11.76 -0.15
N LEU A 75 20.46 11.17 1.01
CA LEU A 75 21.18 11.48 2.26
C LEU A 75 22.64 11.06 2.19
N ASP A 76 22.93 9.86 1.71
CA ASP A 76 24.32 9.38 1.52
C ASP A 76 25.11 10.29 0.57
N ASP A 77 24.46 10.78 -0.49
CA ASP A 77 25.10 11.70 -1.44
C ASP A 77 25.37 13.08 -0.80
N LEU A 78 24.46 13.57 0.06
CA LEU A 78 24.65 14.80 0.84
C LEU A 78 25.77 14.65 1.88
N GLU A 79 25.85 13.52 2.59
CA GLU A 79 26.93 13.25 3.54
C GLU A 79 28.29 13.28 2.83
N ARG A 80 28.41 12.61 1.68
CA ARG A 80 29.66 12.64 0.88
C ARG A 80 30.02 14.05 0.41
N ALA A 81 29.03 14.83 0.01
CA ALA A 81 29.26 16.21 -0.38
C ALA A 81 29.75 17.06 0.80
N LEU A 82 29.12 16.91 1.97
CA LEU A 82 29.52 17.62 3.19
C LEU A 82 30.92 17.24 3.66
N ASP A 83 31.26 15.96 3.60
CA ASP A 83 32.60 15.50 3.94
C ASP A 83 33.66 16.06 2.97
N GLY A 84 33.33 16.12 1.70
CA GLY A 84 34.18 16.78 0.69
C GLY A 84 34.36 18.27 0.96
N GLU A 85 33.31 19.01 1.30
CA GLU A 85 33.38 20.43 1.65
C GLU A 85 34.16 20.67 2.94
N ARG A 86 34.00 19.79 3.95
CA ARG A 86 34.80 19.84 5.18
C ARG A 86 36.28 19.68 4.89
N ALA A 87 36.64 18.65 4.15
CA ALA A 87 38.02 18.40 3.78
C ALA A 87 38.62 19.59 3.00
N ALA A 88 37.87 20.16 2.06
CA ALA A 88 38.28 21.34 1.31
C ALA A 88 38.45 22.59 2.22
N ALA A 89 37.54 22.79 3.16
CA ALA A 89 37.64 23.90 4.13
C ALA A 89 38.82 23.75 5.09
N GLU A 90 39.09 22.54 5.55
CA GLU A 90 40.27 22.22 6.37
C GLU A 90 41.57 22.46 5.60
N ALA A 91 41.66 21.99 4.36
CA ALA A 91 42.82 22.23 3.50
C ALA A 91 43.02 23.73 3.22
N ALA A 92 41.99 24.49 2.96
CA ALA A 92 42.01 25.93 2.74
C ALA A 92 42.48 26.68 4.01
N ARG A 93 41.98 26.25 5.18
CA ARG A 93 42.42 26.80 6.47
C ARG A 93 43.91 26.55 6.73
N ASP A 94 44.35 25.35 6.51
CA ASP A 94 45.76 24.94 6.71
C ASP A 94 46.69 25.67 5.74
N ALA A 95 46.27 25.85 4.50
CA ALA A 95 46.97 26.68 3.51
C ALA A 95 47.10 28.14 3.98
N ALA A 96 46.00 28.75 4.47
CA ALA A 96 45.97 30.11 4.98
C ALA A 96 46.87 30.25 6.21
N PHE A 97 46.93 29.27 7.09
CA PHE A 97 47.85 29.25 8.22
C PHE A 97 49.33 29.17 7.79
N ALA A 98 49.62 28.30 6.81
CA ALA A 98 50.98 28.19 6.25
C ALA A 98 51.41 29.51 5.61
N GLU A 99 50.56 30.19 4.86
CA GLU A 99 50.82 31.45 4.25
C GLU A 99 51.08 32.56 5.30
N ARG A 100 50.22 32.66 6.34
CA ARG A 100 50.43 33.62 7.44
C ARG A 100 51.74 33.36 8.19
N ARG A 101 52.08 32.10 8.40
CA ARG A 101 53.35 31.73 9.04
C ARG A 101 54.52 32.14 8.17
N ALA A 102 54.47 31.89 6.87
CA ALA A 102 55.53 32.29 5.94
C ALA A 102 55.71 33.81 5.89
N MET A 103 54.60 34.56 5.87
CA MET A 103 54.65 36.01 5.95
C MET A 103 55.22 36.55 7.29
N ALA A 104 54.89 35.92 8.40
CA ALA A 104 55.43 36.29 9.72
C ALA A 104 56.95 36.04 9.79
N VAL A 105 57.39 34.90 9.28
CA VAL A 105 58.83 34.57 9.20
C VAL A 105 59.55 35.57 8.32
N ALA A 106 59.05 35.88 7.13
CA ALA A 106 59.63 36.86 6.21
C ALA A 106 59.74 38.26 6.84
N ARG A 107 58.72 38.68 7.61
CA ARG A 107 58.76 39.94 8.36
C ARG A 107 59.87 39.97 9.44
N VAL A 108 60.07 38.90 10.16
CA VAL A 108 61.10 38.77 11.18
C VAL A 108 62.49 38.74 10.53
N GLU A 109 62.64 38.00 9.46
CA GLU A 109 63.91 37.94 8.71
C GLU A 109 64.22 39.26 8.00
N GLY A 110 63.24 39.98 7.45
CA GLY A 110 63.40 41.30 6.84
C GLY A 110 63.58 42.43 7.85
N ALA A 111 63.19 42.26 9.12
CA ALA A 111 63.37 43.22 10.20
C ALA A 111 64.68 43.03 10.97
N THR A 112 65.48 42.01 10.71
CA THR A 112 66.83 41.91 11.26
C THR A 112 67.72 42.98 10.63
N PRO A 113 68.25 43.94 11.40
CA PRO A 113 69.16 44.91 10.83
C PRO A 113 70.39 44.22 10.33
N SER A 114 70.76 44.49 9.07
CA SER A 114 72.08 44.19 8.53
C SER A 114 73.08 44.86 9.45
N VAL A 115 73.82 44.05 10.23
CA VAL A 115 74.97 44.60 10.99
C VAL A 115 76.02 44.91 9.96
N PRO A 116 76.41 46.17 9.77
CA PRO A 116 77.52 46.50 8.91
C PRO A 116 78.79 45.99 9.56
N GLN A 117 79.50 45.16 8.85
CA GLN A 117 80.88 44.80 9.19
C GLN A 117 81.80 45.96 8.89
#